data_59352902b4d87ea21839d431bd8752d8
#
_entry.id   59352902b4d87ea21839d431bd8752d8
#
_cell.length_a   1.000
_cell.length_b   1.000
_cell.length_c   1.000
_cell.angle_alpha   90.00
_cell.angle_beta   90.00
_cell.angle_gamma   90.00
#
_symmetry.space_group_name_H-M   'P 1'
#
loop_
_entity.id
_entity.type
_entity.pdbx_description
1 polymer ?
#
loop_
_entity_poly.entity_id
_entity_poly.type
_entity_poly.pdbx_seq_one_letter_code
_entity_poly.pdbx_strand_id
1 'polypeptide(L)'
;MHVVVIGAGVIGLSVATELARRGASVTVVEQETPGVGTSATSYGWVNANNKEPREYYELNLAGLEAHHRLARDADGRWLTAGGHLEIATERAHRDELGHRVIRLRNLGYDVELISPARAQQLAPDLIIPADHGPIAYFAREAHCYPQLYLAFLLRTAAELGVRVISGAQVRSFHLDREKPTVRLADGTVIGGDQFVSCVGRWTQTLLAQADVTLPMATFEHAGDVTVGYLAVTNPLPVSLARLITTSRLNVRPDGAGRLLLQALDLDSTADPRDVPTTDSRVAEELLNRLNSVLRNAGAASIVQLRVGQRAIPADGRTVAGPLRSAPWLYVVATHSGVTLAPLLGNLVAEEIIGAPQPLLATFRPDRLLDGAVPHLPLPARRPGQQ
;
A
#
# COMPACT_ATOMS: atom_id res chain seq x y z
N MET A 1 -3.86 14.37 -26.26
CA MET A 1 -4.22 13.00 -25.87
C MET A 1 -5.17 13.06 -24.68
N HIS A 2 -6.27 12.30 -24.75
CA HIS A 2 -7.21 12.15 -23.63
C HIS A 2 -7.03 10.78 -22.99
N VAL A 3 -6.73 10.75 -21.68
CA VAL A 3 -6.52 9.52 -20.92
C VAL A 3 -7.64 9.35 -19.89
N VAL A 4 -8.23 8.16 -19.85
CA VAL A 4 -9.24 7.79 -18.84
C VAL A 4 -8.59 6.88 -17.81
N VAL A 5 -8.52 7.34 -16.56
CA VAL A 5 -8.02 6.55 -15.43
C VAL A 5 -9.21 5.96 -14.68
N ILE A 6 -9.23 4.64 -14.51
CA ILE A 6 -10.30 3.94 -13.81
C ILE A 6 -9.79 3.59 -12.40
N GLY A 7 -10.46 4.15 -11.40
CA GLY A 7 -10.11 4.05 -9.98
C GLY A 7 -9.41 5.31 -9.45
N ALA A 8 -9.96 5.90 -8.39
CA ALA A 8 -9.45 7.09 -7.69
C ALA A 8 -8.80 6.75 -6.34
N GLY A 9 -8.07 5.64 -6.25
CA GLY A 9 -7.16 5.34 -5.15
C GLY A 9 -5.83 6.10 -5.28
N VAL A 10 -4.89 5.88 -4.35
CA VAL A 10 -3.57 6.56 -4.36
C VAL A 10 -2.81 6.35 -5.67
N ILE A 11 -2.92 5.16 -6.29
CA ILE A 11 -2.26 4.89 -7.58
C ILE A 11 -2.93 5.67 -8.71
N GLY A 12 -4.26 5.56 -8.85
CA GLY A 12 -4.97 6.19 -9.96
C GLY A 12 -4.86 7.72 -9.93
N LEU A 13 -4.98 8.34 -8.76
CA LEU A 13 -4.81 9.78 -8.61
C LEU A 13 -3.36 10.21 -8.85
N SER A 14 -2.35 9.42 -8.46
CA SER A 14 -0.95 9.70 -8.78
C SER A 14 -0.68 9.64 -10.28
N VAL A 15 -1.22 8.63 -10.98
CA VAL A 15 -1.12 8.53 -12.45
C VAL A 15 -1.83 9.70 -13.12
N ALA A 16 -3.05 10.03 -12.68
CA ALA A 16 -3.84 11.12 -13.26
C ALA A 16 -3.14 12.48 -13.14
N THR A 17 -2.59 12.79 -11.95
CA THR A 17 -1.86 14.04 -11.71
C THR A 17 -0.60 14.13 -12.56
N GLU A 18 0.15 13.03 -12.68
CA GLU A 18 1.39 13.02 -13.47
C GLU A 18 1.13 13.10 -15.00
N LEU A 19 0.06 12.49 -15.49
CA LEU A 19 -0.39 12.65 -16.88
C LEU A 19 -0.82 14.10 -17.16
N ALA A 20 -1.60 14.71 -16.26
CA ALA A 20 -2.05 16.09 -16.41
C ALA A 20 -0.88 17.08 -16.38
N ARG A 21 0.13 16.89 -15.52
CA ARG A 21 1.37 17.68 -15.50
C ARG A 21 2.12 17.63 -16.83
N ARG A 22 1.99 16.53 -17.58
CA ARG A 22 2.59 16.35 -18.92
C ARG A 22 1.69 16.80 -20.06
N GLY A 23 0.60 17.51 -19.74
CA GLY A 23 -0.31 18.11 -20.74
C GLY A 23 -1.37 17.16 -21.32
N ALA A 24 -1.58 15.97 -20.75
CA ALA A 24 -2.69 15.14 -21.13
C ALA A 24 -4.01 15.69 -20.55
N SER A 25 -5.10 15.60 -21.31
CA SER A 25 -6.45 15.76 -20.78
C SER A 25 -6.83 14.48 -20.03
N VAL A 26 -7.20 14.56 -18.75
CA VAL A 26 -7.42 13.38 -17.92
C VAL A 26 -8.83 13.37 -17.33
N THR A 27 -9.51 12.22 -17.46
CA THR A 27 -10.74 11.91 -16.74
C THR A 27 -10.51 10.72 -15.82
N VAL A 28 -10.78 10.89 -14.52
CA VAL A 28 -10.77 9.80 -13.54
C VAL A 28 -12.21 9.33 -13.34
N VAL A 29 -12.42 8.01 -13.39
CA VAL A 29 -13.74 7.37 -13.16
C VAL A 29 -13.63 6.50 -11.91
N GLU A 30 -14.45 6.78 -10.90
CA GLU A 30 -14.45 6.07 -9.61
C GLU A 30 -15.86 5.54 -9.31
N GLN A 31 -15.94 4.25 -8.96
CA GLN A 31 -17.22 3.59 -8.70
C GLN A 31 -17.96 4.13 -7.45
N GLU A 32 -17.21 4.59 -6.46
CA GLU A 32 -17.75 5.10 -5.19
C GLU A 32 -17.20 6.52 -4.92
N THR A 33 -16.57 6.70 -3.78
CA THR A 33 -15.87 7.93 -3.39
C THR A 33 -14.36 7.72 -3.51
N PRO A 34 -13.58 8.72 -3.97
CA PRO A 34 -12.14 8.59 -4.06
C PRO A 34 -11.49 8.09 -2.78
N GLY A 35 -10.67 7.05 -2.90
CA GLY A 35 -9.86 6.50 -1.82
C GLY A 35 -10.52 5.48 -0.89
N VAL A 36 -11.83 5.21 -0.99
CA VAL A 36 -12.55 4.30 -0.05
C VAL A 36 -12.15 2.82 -0.15
N GLY A 37 -11.43 2.42 -1.20
CA GLY A 37 -10.92 1.06 -1.35
C GLY A 37 -9.77 0.74 -0.40
N THR A 38 -8.81 -0.07 -0.86
CA THR A 38 -7.60 -0.45 -0.11
C THR A 38 -6.81 0.76 0.43
N SER A 39 -6.88 1.91 -0.24
CA SER A 39 -6.19 3.14 0.20
C SER A 39 -6.66 3.63 1.58
N ALA A 40 -7.97 3.53 1.89
CA ALA A 40 -8.52 3.94 3.18
C ALA A 40 -8.17 2.96 4.33
N THR A 41 -7.82 1.73 4.00
CA THR A 41 -7.54 0.66 4.97
C THR A 41 -6.10 0.17 4.87
N SER A 42 -5.16 1.07 4.56
CA SER A 42 -3.72 0.75 4.51
C SER A 42 -3.05 1.08 5.84
N TYR A 43 -2.14 0.21 6.28
CA TYR A 43 -1.23 0.51 7.38
C TYR A 43 -0.32 1.71 7.04
N GLY A 44 -0.09 1.98 5.76
CA GLY A 44 0.63 3.15 5.29
C GLY A 44 2.15 3.11 5.52
N TRP A 45 2.73 1.94 5.64
CA TRP A 45 4.19 1.80 5.77
C TRP A 45 4.88 2.00 4.42
N VAL A 46 5.81 2.94 4.37
CA VAL A 46 6.63 3.25 3.20
C VAL A 46 8.01 2.62 3.41
N ASN A 47 8.27 1.51 2.74
CA ASN A 47 9.44 0.67 2.96
C ASN A 47 9.86 -0.15 1.74
N ALA A 48 11.09 -0.70 1.79
CA ALA A 48 11.57 -1.72 0.87
C ALA A 48 12.27 -2.89 1.60
N ASN A 49 12.29 -2.91 2.93
CA ASN A 49 13.14 -3.81 3.72
C ASN A 49 12.81 -5.30 3.54
N ASN A 50 11.54 -5.63 3.30
CA ASN A 50 11.07 -7.01 3.18
C ASN A 50 10.50 -7.30 1.78
N LYS A 51 11.17 -6.83 0.74
CA LYS A 51 10.77 -7.03 -0.65
C LYS A 51 11.74 -7.94 -1.38
N GLU A 52 11.20 -8.98 -2.01
CA GLU A 52 11.92 -9.95 -2.84
C GLU A 52 11.04 -10.31 -4.05
N PRO A 53 11.63 -10.67 -5.19
CA PRO A 53 13.07 -10.72 -5.51
C PRO A 53 13.72 -9.33 -5.64
N ARG A 54 14.99 -9.30 -6.06
CA ARG A 54 15.81 -8.08 -6.13
C ARG A 54 15.14 -6.95 -6.94
N GLU A 55 14.53 -7.25 -8.06
CA GLU A 55 13.85 -6.27 -8.91
C GLU A 55 12.66 -5.62 -8.16
N TYR A 56 11.94 -6.40 -7.35
CA TYR A 56 10.84 -5.88 -6.54
C TYR A 56 11.33 -5.05 -5.36
N TYR A 57 12.49 -5.41 -4.77
CA TYR A 57 13.18 -4.57 -3.80
C TYR A 57 13.60 -3.23 -4.43
N GLU A 58 14.25 -3.25 -5.59
CA GLU A 58 14.71 -2.04 -6.29
C GLU A 58 13.54 -1.11 -6.66
N LEU A 59 12.42 -1.66 -7.13
CA LEU A 59 11.19 -0.89 -7.39
C LEU A 59 10.66 -0.22 -6.11
N ASN A 60 10.60 -0.95 -4.99
CA ASN A 60 10.08 -0.40 -3.74
C ASN A 60 11.06 0.61 -3.11
N LEU A 61 12.37 0.41 -3.24
CA LEU A 61 13.38 1.39 -2.83
C LEU A 61 13.23 2.70 -3.61
N ALA A 62 13.09 2.63 -4.93
CA ALA A 62 12.82 3.80 -5.77
C ALA A 62 11.48 4.47 -5.40
N GLY A 63 10.46 3.69 -5.02
CA GLY A 63 9.17 4.18 -4.51
C GLY A 63 9.29 4.94 -3.21
N LEU A 64 10.04 4.39 -2.25
CA LEU A 64 10.36 5.06 -0.98
C LEU A 64 11.06 6.40 -1.24
N GLU A 65 12.05 6.42 -2.12
CA GLU A 65 12.77 7.65 -2.49
C GLU A 65 11.87 8.67 -3.20
N ALA A 66 10.97 8.20 -4.06
CA ALA A 66 9.99 9.07 -4.72
C ALA A 66 9.04 9.72 -3.70
N HIS A 67 8.60 8.97 -2.68
CA HIS A 67 7.80 9.52 -1.59
C HIS A 67 8.53 10.62 -0.81
N HIS A 68 9.79 10.38 -0.43
CA HIS A 68 10.60 11.37 0.27
C HIS A 68 10.81 12.64 -0.58
N ARG A 69 11.08 12.49 -1.88
CA ARG A 69 11.21 13.64 -2.79
C ARG A 69 9.91 14.42 -2.87
N LEU A 70 8.80 13.74 -3.18
CA LEU A 70 7.50 14.40 -3.32
C LEU A 70 7.08 15.12 -2.03
N ALA A 71 7.27 14.47 -0.87
CA ALA A 71 6.91 15.07 0.41
C ALA A 71 7.74 16.31 0.73
N ARG A 72 9.04 16.30 0.43
CA ARG A 72 9.92 17.47 0.59
C ARG A 72 9.51 18.61 -0.33
N ASP A 73 9.25 18.30 -1.61
CA ASP A 73 9.01 19.32 -2.64
C ASP A 73 7.60 19.95 -2.51
N ALA A 74 6.66 19.26 -1.87
CA ALA A 74 5.26 19.71 -1.72
C ALA A 74 4.84 20.03 -0.26
N ASP A 75 5.78 20.19 0.68
CA ASP A 75 5.47 20.30 2.12
C ASP A 75 4.52 19.20 2.61
N GLY A 76 4.87 17.95 2.30
CA GLY A 76 4.00 16.79 2.35
C GLY A 76 3.72 16.25 3.75
N ARG A 77 2.78 16.88 4.47
CA ARG A 77 2.35 16.46 5.82
C ARG A 77 1.73 15.05 5.87
N TRP A 78 1.55 14.40 4.74
CA TRP A 78 1.09 13.01 4.68
C TRP A 78 2.19 12.00 4.99
N LEU A 79 3.48 12.38 4.93
CA LEU A 79 4.61 11.49 5.17
C LEU A 79 5.35 11.89 6.45
N THR A 80 5.53 10.94 7.35
CA THR A 80 6.37 11.09 8.53
C THR A 80 7.62 10.23 8.35
N ALA A 81 8.76 10.90 8.13
CA ALA A 81 10.07 10.27 7.96
C ALA A 81 10.76 10.01 9.32
N GLY A 82 10.07 9.28 10.20
CA GLY A 82 10.56 8.98 11.57
C GLY A 82 11.50 7.79 11.65
N GLY A 83 11.63 7.02 10.58
CA GLY A 83 12.29 5.72 10.60
C GLY A 83 11.41 4.61 11.19
N HIS A 84 11.98 3.42 11.25
CA HIS A 84 11.33 2.22 11.80
C HIS A 84 12.29 1.51 12.75
N LEU A 85 11.80 1.13 13.91
CA LEU A 85 12.47 0.26 14.87
C LEU A 85 11.82 -1.13 14.86
N GLU A 86 12.63 -2.17 14.73
CA GLU A 86 12.17 -3.54 14.81
C GLU A 86 12.91 -4.30 15.91
N ILE A 87 12.17 -4.90 16.85
CA ILE A 87 12.68 -5.61 18.01
C ILE A 87 12.22 -7.05 17.94
N ALA A 88 13.13 -7.96 17.66
CA ALA A 88 12.82 -9.39 17.65
C ALA A 88 12.96 -9.98 19.05
N THR A 89 11.89 -10.56 19.58
CA THR A 89 11.88 -11.26 20.86
C THR A 89 11.74 -12.77 20.68
N GLU A 90 10.95 -13.25 19.75
CA GLU A 90 10.77 -14.66 19.45
C GLU A 90 11.93 -15.21 18.59
N ARG A 91 12.35 -16.45 18.81
CA ARG A 91 13.49 -17.07 18.14
C ARG A 91 13.41 -16.98 16.61
N ALA A 92 12.28 -17.37 16.02
CA ALA A 92 12.12 -17.35 14.58
C ALA A 92 12.19 -15.92 13.98
N HIS A 93 11.73 -14.90 14.75
CA HIS A 93 11.85 -13.51 14.33
C HIS A 93 13.29 -13.00 14.48
N ARG A 94 14.03 -13.44 15.53
CA ARG A 94 15.46 -13.12 15.72
C ARG A 94 16.30 -13.60 14.54
N ASP A 95 16.10 -14.87 14.15
CA ASP A 95 16.82 -15.49 13.05
C ASP A 95 16.49 -14.79 11.71
N GLU A 96 15.20 -14.53 11.45
CA GLU A 96 14.73 -13.85 10.24
C GLU A 96 15.30 -12.42 10.15
N LEU A 97 15.16 -11.62 11.22
CA LEU A 97 15.64 -10.24 11.25
C LEU A 97 17.17 -10.18 11.06
N GLY A 98 17.90 -11.10 11.68
CA GLY A 98 19.35 -11.19 11.51
C GLY A 98 19.77 -11.42 10.06
N HIS A 99 19.16 -12.41 9.39
CA HIS A 99 19.41 -12.68 7.98
C HIS A 99 19.01 -11.50 7.07
N ARG A 100 17.85 -10.90 7.34
CA ARG A 100 17.35 -9.76 6.57
C ARG A 100 18.26 -8.54 6.68
N VAL A 101 18.76 -8.21 7.87
CA VAL A 101 19.71 -7.10 8.08
C VAL A 101 21.00 -7.34 7.30
N ILE A 102 21.55 -8.56 7.31
CA ILE A 102 22.75 -8.91 6.53
C ILE A 102 22.48 -8.71 5.04
N ARG A 103 21.39 -9.26 4.51
CA ARG A 103 20.98 -9.10 3.11
C ARG A 103 20.85 -7.64 2.71
N LEU A 104 20.16 -6.85 3.52
CA LEU A 104 19.90 -5.44 3.25
C LEU A 104 21.17 -4.59 3.27
N ARG A 105 22.09 -4.84 4.21
CA ARG A 105 23.41 -4.17 4.21
C ARG A 105 24.21 -4.47 2.95
N ASN A 106 24.19 -5.70 2.47
CA ASN A 106 24.85 -6.09 1.21
C ASN A 106 24.22 -5.41 -0.02
N LEU A 107 22.95 -4.98 0.07
CA LEU A 107 22.25 -4.20 -0.95
C LEU A 107 22.42 -2.67 -0.76
N GLY A 108 23.15 -2.22 0.26
CA GLY A 108 23.34 -0.81 0.57
C GLY A 108 22.10 -0.13 1.18
N TYR A 109 21.16 -0.91 1.74
CA TYR A 109 20.01 -0.35 2.46
C TYR A 109 20.44 0.26 3.79
N ASP A 110 19.88 1.42 4.13
CA ASP A 110 20.20 2.13 5.35
C ASP A 110 19.55 1.45 6.58
N VAL A 111 20.25 0.45 7.11
CA VAL A 111 19.84 -0.32 8.28
C VAL A 111 21.00 -0.56 9.23
N GLU A 112 20.79 -0.37 10.52
CA GLU A 112 21.76 -0.64 11.55
C GLU A 112 21.18 -1.47 12.71
N LEU A 113 22.01 -2.32 13.31
CA LEU A 113 21.72 -2.92 14.60
C LEU A 113 22.14 -1.93 15.68
N ILE A 114 21.22 -1.61 16.58
CA ILE A 114 21.43 -0.60 17.62
C ILE A 114 21.30 -1.19 19.03
N SER A 115 21.86 -0.49 20.02
CA SER A 115 21.72 -0.84 21.42
C SER A 115 20.33 -0.49 21.97
N PRO A 116 19.88 -1.14 23.07
CA PRO A 116 18.66 -0.76 23.77
C PRO A 116 18.62 0.73 24.18
N ALA A 117 19.76 1.27 24.64
CA ALA A 117 19.87 2.67 25.01
C ALA A 117 19.61 3.60 23.81
N ARG A 118 20.13 3.24 22.63
CA ARG A 118 19.85 3.99 21.41
C ARG A 118 18.39 3.87 20.97
N ALA A 119 17.80 2.70 21.05
CA ALA A 119 16.40 2.50 20.74
C ALA A 119 15.50 3.33 21.66
N GLN A 120 15.84 3.42 22.95
CA GLN A 120 15.11 4.22 23.92
C GLN A 120 15.26 5.74 23.71
N GLN A 121 16.42 6.20 23.22
CA GLN A 121 16.57 7.61 22.77
C GLN A 121 15.68 7.93 21.57
N LEU A 122 15.54 6.96 20.66
CA LEU A 122 14.70 7.10 19.48
C LEU A 122 13.20 6.99 19.79
N ALA A 123 12.80 6.18 20.75
CA ALA A 123 11.43 5.97 21.20
C ALA A 123 11.38 5.90 22.73
N PRO A 124 11.25 7.04 23.45
CA PRO A 124 11.39 7.10 24.91
C PRO A 124 10.41 6.20 25.67
N ASP A 125 9.20 6.03 25.17
CA ASP A 125 8.17 5.21 25.81
C ASP A 125 8.24 3.72 25.43
N LEU A 126 9.20 3.32 24.60
CA LEU A 126 9.38 1.93 24.20
C LEU A 126 9.79 1.06 25.40
N ILE A 127 9.09 -0.06 25.58
CA ILE A 127 9.45 -1.10 26.54
C ILE A 127 10.32 -2.13 25.79
N ILE A 128 11.56 -2.28 26.23
CA ILE A 128 12.47 -3.28 25.66
C ILE A 128 12.57 -4.42 26.66
N PRO A 129 12.10 -5.64 26.32
CA PRO A 129 12.20 -6.80 27.20
C PRO A 129 13.67 -7.16 27.50
N ALA A 130 13.95 -7.67 28.69
CA ALA A 130 15.32 -8.05 29.08
C ALA A 130 15.91 -9.18 28.20
N ASP A 131 15.06 -10.05 27.69
CA ASP A 131 15.39 -11.17 26.80
C ASP A 131 15.27 -10.81 25.30
N HIS A 132 15.30 -9.51 24.97
CA HIS A 132 15.23 -9.07 23.56
C HIS A 132 16.34 -9.68 22.71
N GLY A 133 16.06 -9.89 21.42
CA GLY A 133 17.05 -10.22 20.40
C GLY A 133 17.63 -8.97 19.73
N PRO A 134 17.98 -9.05 18.43
CA PRO A 134 18.48 -7.89 17.70
C PRO A 134 17.43 -6.79 17.65
N ILE A 135 17.89 -5.54 17.72
CA ILE A 135 17.12 -4.32 17.48
C ILE A 135 17.66 -3.69 16.20
N ALA A 136 16.84 -3.61 15.17
CA ALA A 136 17.20 -2.99 13.92
C ALA A 136 16.55 -1.61 13.79
N TYR A 137 17.30 -0.64 13.28
CA TYR A 137 16.80 0.69 12.93
C TYR A 137 16.96 0.91 11.44
N PHE A 138 15.84 1.20 10.78
CA PHE A 138 15.73 1.49 9.35
C PHE A 138 15.47 3.00 9.20
N ALA A 139 16.54 3.76 9.05
CA ALA A 139 16.50 5.21 9.19
C ALA A 139 15.64 5.91 8.13
N ARG A 140 15.62 5.37 6.90
CA ARG A 140 14.90 5.97 5.77
C ARG A 140 13.45 5.54 5.63
N GLU A 141 12.99 4.59 6.42
CA GLU A 141 11.59 4.18 6.36
C GLU A 141 10.67 5.24 6.96
N ALA A 142 9.44 5.24 6.49
CA ALA A 142 8.47 6.26 6.83
C ALA A 142 7.08 5.65 6.97
N HIS A 143 6.16 6.38 7.57
CA HIS A 143 4.75 6.08 7.42
C HIS A 143 4.01 7.21 6.73
N CYS A 144 3.05 6.83 5.92
CA CYS A 144 2.15 7.72 5.22
C CYS A 144 0.78 7.73 5.93
N TYR A 145 0.15 8.88 5.98
CA TYR A 145 -1.28 9.05 6.27
C TYR A 145 -2.04 9.02 4.94
N PRO A 146 -2.62 7.88 4.52
CA PRO A 146 -3.18 7.75 3.19
C PRO A 146 -4.28 8.76 2.87
N GLN A 147 -5.08 9.14 3.87
CA GLN A 147 -6.15 10.13 3.71
C GLN A 147 -5.60 11.53 3.40
N LEU A 148 -4.49 11.93 4.06
CA LEU A 148 -3.84 13.21 3.77
C LEU A 148 -3.18 13.19 2.39
N TYR A 149 -2.60 12.05 2.00
CA TYR A 149 -2.03 11.89 0.67
C TYR A 149 -3.09 11.93 -0.43
N LEU A 150 -4.24 11.26 -0.23
CA LEU A 150 -5.39 11.35 -1.12
C LEU A 150 -5.92 12.78 -1.26
N ALA A 151 -6.06 13.50 -0.13
CA ALA A 151 -6.48 14.90 -0.16
C ALA A 151 -5.51 15.80 -0.93
N PHE A 152 -4.20 15.57 -0.78
CA PHE A 152 -3.18 16.24 -1.58
C PHE A 152 -3.34 15.95 -3.08
N LEU A 153 -3.47 14.67 -3.45
CA LEU A 153 -3.63 14.25 -4.84
C LEU A 153 -4.91 14.80 -5.48
N LEU A 154 -6.05 14.78 -4.75
CA LEU A 154 -7.32 15.33 -5.23
C LEU A 154 -7.23 16.84 -5.47
N ARG A 155 -6.60 17.59 -4.55
CA ARG A 155 -6.35 19.01 -4.74
C ARG A 155 -5.48 19.27 -5.96
N THR A 156 -4.36 18.56 -6.07
CA THR A 156 -3.46 18.67 -7.22
C THR A 156 -4.17 18.31 -8.53
N ALA A 157 -5.00 17.26 -8.53
CA ALA A 157 -5.80 16.89 -9.69
C ALA A 157 -6.75 18.02 -10.12
N ALA A 158 -7.44 18.66 -9.16
CA ALA A 158 -8.32 19.79 -9.43
C ALA A 158 -7.57 21.00 -9.99
N GLU A 159 -6.42 21.34 -9.40
CA GLU A 159 -5.54 22.44 -9.85
C GLU A 159 -5.03 22.22 -11.30
N LEU A 160 -4.81 20.97 -11.68
CA LEU A 160 -4.38 20.57 -13.03
C LEU A 160 -5.55 20.34 -14.01
N GLY A 161 -6.79 20.60 -13.61
CA GLY A 161 -7.96 20.44 -14.47
C GLY A 161 -8.36 18.98 -14.76
N VAL A 162 -7.94 18.02 -13.93
CA VAL A 162 -8.39 16.63 -14.01
C VAL A 162 -9.86 16.53 -13.64
N ARG A 163 -10.66 15.93 -14.53
CA ARG A 163 -12.07 15.67 -14.27
C ARG A 163 -12.21 14.37 -13.46
N VAL A 164 -12.74 14.45 -12.24
CA VAL A 164 -13.04 13.26 -11.39
C VAL A 164 -14.54 13.02 -11.38
N ILE A 165 -14.96 11.81 -11.78
CA ILE A 165 -16.37 11.37 -11.80
C ILE A 165 -16.50 10.25 -10.77
N SER A 166 -17.17 10.55 -9.65
CA SER A 166 -17.47 9.61 -8.57
C SER A 166 -18.85 8.98 -8.74
N GLY A 167 -19.11 7.83 -8.10
CA GLY A 167 -20.35 7.07 -8.24
C GLY A 167 -20.51 6.44 -9.63
N ALA A 168 -19.42 6.29 -10.38
CA ALA A 168 -19.39 5.91 -11.79
C ALA A 168 -18.66 4.57 -11.98
N GLN A 169 -19.42 3.48 -11.95
CA GLN A 169 -18.88 2.12 -12.11
C GLN A 169 -18.74 1.77 -13.60
N VAL A 170 -17.54 1.39 -14.05
CA VAL A 170 -17.33 0.82 -15.39
C VAL A 170 -17.94 -0.59 -15.46
N ARG A 171 -18.73 -0.85 -16.49
CA ARG A 171 -19.45 -2.12 -16.72
C ARG A 171 -18.96 -2.88 -17.93
N SER A 172 -18.44 -2.20 -18.95
CA SER A 172 -17.89 -2.86 -20.13
C SER A 172 -16.89 -1.97 -20.84
N PHE A 173 -16.01 -2.62 -21.58
CA PHE A 173 -15.15 -1.99 -22.58
C PHE A 173 -15.69 -2.27 -23.97
N HIS A 174 -15.63 -1.27 -24.85
CA HIS A 174 -15.85 -1.46 -26.26
C HIS A 174 -14.49 -1.46 -26.96
N LEU A 175 -14.17 -2.59 -27.57
CA LEU A 175 -12.85 -2.90 -28.15
C LEU A 175 -12.71 -2.37 -29.56
N ASP A 176 -13.34 -1.24 -29.90
CA ASP A 176 -13.07 -0.57 -31.15
C ASP A 176 -11.64 0.00 -31.11
N ARG A 177 -10.77 -0.51 -31.99
CA ARG A 177 -9.34 -0.15 -32.02
C ARG A 177 -9.13 1.32 -32.41
N GLU A 178 -10.06 1.94 -33.12
CA GLU A 178 -9.94 3.33 -33.53
C GLU A 178 -10.39 4.32 -32.46
N LYS A 179 -11.36 3.94 -31.63
CA LYS A 179 -11.87 4.77 -30.51
C LYS A 179 -12.33 3.91 -29.35
N PRO A 180 -11.40 3.50 -28.48
CA PRO A 180 -11.77 2.72 -27.30
C PRO A 180 -12.67 3.54 -26.38
N THR A 181 -13.70 2.89 -25.83
CA THR A 181 -14.66 3.48 -24.92
C THR A 181 -14.95 2.58 -23.74
N VAL A 182 -15.41 3.17 -22.65
CA VAL A 182 -16.02 2.44 -21.51
C VAL A 182 -17.46 2.85 -21.37
N ARG A 183 -18.32 1.90 -20.98
CA ARG A 183 -19.69 2.15 -20.58
C ARG A 183 -19.82 2.07 -19.07
N LEU A 184 -20.42 3.08 -18.48
CA LEU A 184 -20.74 3.14 -17.05
C LEU A 184 -22.05 2.44 -16.74
N ALA A 185 -22.30 2.20 -15.44
CA ALA A 185 -23.52 1.53 -14.95
C ALA A 185 -24.80 2.31 -15.27
N ASP A 186 -24.73 3.62 -15.38
CA ASP A 186 -25.85 4.50 -15.77
C ASP A 186 -26.08 4.60 -17.28
N GLY A 187 -25.29 3.87 -18.09
CA GLY A 187 -25.33 3.89 -19.55
C GLY A 187 -24.44 4.96 -20.20
N THR A 188 -23.85 5.87 -19.42
CA THR A 188 -22.90 6.88 -19.96
C THR A 188 -21.73 6.19 -20.65
N VAL A 189 -21.32 6.73 -21.79
CA VAL A 189 -20.14 6.25 -22.56
C VAL A 189 -19.04 7.29 -22.51
N ILE A 190 -17.83 6.87 -22.11
CA ILE A 190 -16.65 7.72 -22.06
C ILE A 190 -15.60 7.17 -23.02
N GLY A 191 -15.18 8.00 -23.99
CA GLY A 191 -14.10 7.70 -24.92
C GLY A 191 -12.77 8.29 -24.45
N GLY A 192 -11.67 7.64 -24.83
CA GLY A 192 -10.31 8.14 -24.58
C GLY A 192 -9.33 7.54 -25.57
N ASP A 193 -8.17 8.18 -25.70
CA ASP A 193 -7.08 7.64 -26.54
C ASP A 193 -6.36 6.48 -25.82
N GLN A 194 -6.32 6.55 -24.48
CA GLN A 194 -5.72 5.54 -23.59
C GLN A 194 -6.58 5.38 -22.34
N PHE A 195 -6.60 4.17 -21.79
CA PHE A 195 -7.25 3.83 -20.52
C PHE A 195 -6.23 3.25 -19.56
N VAL A 196 -6.34 3.62 -18.26
CA VAL A 196 -5.46 3.10 -17.21
C VAL A 196 -6.31 2.49 -16.10
N SER A 197 -6.25 1.18 -15.94
CA SER A 197 -6.89 0.48 -14.84
C SER A 197 -6.04 0.58 -13.56
N CYS A 198 -6.55 1.27 -12.55
CA CYS A 198 -5.95 1.45 -11.22
C CYS A 198 -6.92 1.02 -10.11
N VAL A 199 -7.71 -0.02 -10.35
CA VAL A 199 -8.83 -0.42 -9.49
C VAL A 199 -8.43 -1.36 -8.33
N GLY A 200 -7.13 -1.54 -8.09
CA GLY A 200 -6.62 -2.30 -6.95
C GLY A 200 -7.12 -3.74 -6.93
N ARG A 201 -7.76 -4.18 -5.84
CA ARG A 201 -8.24 -5.56 -5.67
C ARG A 201 -9.33 -5.98 -6.69
N TRP A 202 -9.97 -5.05 -7.34
CA TRP A 202 -10.98 -5.32 -8.38
C TRP A 202 -10.41 -5.48 -9.79
N THR A 203 -9.06 -5.51 -9.94
CA THR A 203 -8.40 -5.60 -11.25
C THR A 203 -8.86 -6.83 -12.04
N GLN A 204 -8.92 -8.00 -11.43
CA GLN A 204 -9.39 -9.22 -12.10
C GLN A 204 -10.85 -9.07 -12.58
N THR A 205 -11.73 -8.55 -11.72
CA THR A 205 -13.15 -8.35 -12.05
C THR A 205 -13.34 -7.32 -13.17
N LEU A 206 -12.58 -6.23 -13.16
CA LEU A 206 -12.68 -5.22 -14.21
C LEU A 206 -12.16 -5.76 -15.54
N LEU A 207 -11.00 -6.42 -15.55
CA LEU A 207 -10.40 -6.92 -16.80
C LEU A 207 -11.19 -8.05 -17.42
N ALA A 208 -11.96 -8.82 -16.64
CA ALA A 208 -12.90 -9.81 -17.18
C ALA A 208 -13.97 -9.16 -18.10
N GLN A 209 -14.26 -7.87 -17.96
CA GLN A 209 -15.13 -7.11 -18.87
C GLN A 209 -14.46 -6.80 -20.23
N ALA A 210 -13.17 -7.06 -20.35
CA ALA A 210 -12.38 -6.95 -21.57
C ALA A 210 -11.86 -8.33 -22.04
N ASP A 211 -12.51 -9.42 -21.60
CA ASP A 211 -12.14 -10.81 -21.89
C ASP A 211 -10.69 -11.16 -21.50
N VAL A 212 -10.15 -10.49 -20.46
CA VAL A 212 -8.80 -10.72 -19.94
C VAL A 212 -8.87 -11.24 -18.51
N THR A 213 -8.29 -12.40 -18.26
CA THR A 213 -8.15 -12.95 -16.92
C THR A 213 -6.75 -12.68 -16.39
N LEU A 214 -6.59 -11.60 -15.62
CA LEU A 214 -5.37 -11.32 -14.88
C LEU A 214 -5.57 -11.79 -13.43
N PRO A 215 -4.89 -12.85 -12.99
CA PRO A 215 -5.15 -13.45 -11.69
C PRO A 215 -4.70 -12.57 -10.54
N MET A 216 -5.62 -12.34 -9.61
CA MET A 216 -5.42 -11.62 -8.35
C MET A 216 -5.76 -12.53 -7.19
N ALA A 217 -5.15 -12.32 -6.02
CA ALA A 217 -5.69 -12.90 -4.79
C ALA A 217 -7.04 -12.25 -4.49
N THR A 218 -8.08 -13.06 -4.40
CA THR A 218 -9.46 -12.67 -4.05
C THR A 218 -9.80 -13.16 -2.66
N PHE A 219 -10.62 -12.40 -1.94
CA PHE A 219 -11.11 -12.83 -0.63
C PHE A 219 -12.03 -14.05 -0.79
N GLU A 220 -11.70 -15.14 -0.11
CA GLU A 220 -12.46 -16.40 -0.14
C GLU A 220 -12.99 -16.76 1.25
N HIS A 221 -12.15 -16.70 2.26
CA HIS A 221 -12.47 -17.06 3.64
C HIS A 221 -11.77 -16.18 4.65
N ALA A 222 -12.27 -16.15 5.88
CA ALA A 222 -11.65 -15.44 7.00
C ALA A 222 -10.17 -15.81 7.11
N GLY A 223 -9.35 -14.80 7.30
CA GLY A 223 -7.92 -14.93 7.52
C GLY A 223 -7.08 -15.33 6.31
N ASP A 224 -7.59 -15.24 5.09
CA ASP A 224 -6.76 -15.44 3.91
C ASP A 224 -5.73 -14.29 3.72
N VAL A 225 -4.88 -14.37 2.69
CA VAL A 225 -3.80 -13.40 2.47
C VAL A 225 -4.31 -11.99 2.19
N THR A 226 -5.56 -11.86 1.75
CA THR A 226 -6.13 -10.57 1.30
C THR A 226 -6.60 -9.69 2.44
N VAL A 227 -6.75 -10.20 3.65
CA VAL A 227 -7.39 -9.48 4.77
C VAL A 227 -6.45 -9.26 5.96
N GLY A 228 -6.77 -8.27 6.80
CA GLY A 228 -6.07 -8.02 8.06
C GLY A 228 -6.70 -6.91 8.87
N TYR A 229 -6.54 -7.01 10.20
CA TYR A 229 -7.04 -6.03 11.15
C TYR A 229 -6.20 -4.76 11.20
N LEU A 230 -6.87 -3.63 11.33
CA LEU A 230 -6.28 -2.34 11.65
C LEU A 230 -7.11 -1.70 12.78
N ALA A 231 -6.47 -1.40 13.90
CA ALA A 231 -7.13 -0.81 15.05
C ALA A 231 -6.55 0.57 15.38
N VAL A 232 -7.41 1.55 15.63
CA VAL A 232 -7.03 2.91 16.02
C VAL A 232 -7.38 3.13 17.48
N THR A 233 -6.44 3.70 18.26
CA THR A 233 -6.66 4.04 19.66
C THR A 233 -7.28 5.43 19.83
N ASN A 234 -7.83 5.71 21.04
CA ASN A 234 -8.03 7.07 21.50
C ASN A 234 -6.68 7.83 21.58
N PRO A 235 -6.68 9.18 21.73
CA PRO A 235 -5.44 9.93 22.02
C PRO A 235 -4.76 9.45 23.31
N LEU A 236 -3.45 9.27 23.27
CA LEU A 236 -2.62 8.77 24.37
C LEU A 236 -1.44 9.69 24.65
N PRO A 237 -0.99 9.81 25.91
CA PRO A 237 0.20 10.59 26.26
C PRO A 237 1.49 9.82 25.95
N VAL A 238 1.56 9.21 24.77
CA VAL A 238 2.70 8.41 24.29
C VAL A 238 3.57 9.22 23.37
N SER A 239 4.87 9.28 23.64
CA SER A 239 5.87 9.91 22.78
C SER A 239 6.36 8.92 21.72
N LEU A 240 5.69 8.87 20.58
CA LEU A 240 6.05 8.01 19.46
C LEU A 240 6.04 8.80 18.15
N ALA A 241 7.19 8.88 17.47
CA ALA A 241 7.33 9.58 16.18
C ALA A 241 7.63 8.64 15.01
N ARG A 242 7.64 7.32 15.23
CA ARG A 242 8.11 6.32 14.25
C ARG A 242 7.32 5.04 14.31
N LEU A 243 7.54 4.17 13.32
CA LEU A 243 7.01 2.81 13.34
C LEU A 243 7.82 1.97 14.35
N ILE A 244 7.11 1.11 15.06
CA ILE A 244 7.69 0.05 15.90
C ILE A 244 7.11 -1.28 15.41
N THR A 245 7.98 -2.25 15.20
CA THR A 245 7.62 -3.66 14.99
C THR A 245 8.22 -4.50 16.10
N THR A 246 7.42 -5.33 16.72
CA THR A 246 7.85 -6.39 17.62
C THR A 246 7.46 -7.74 17.05
N SER A 247 7.79 -8.84 17.74
CA SER A 247 7.35 -10.19 17.32
C SER A 247 5.82 -10.36 17.29
N ARG A 248 5.06 -9.46 17.94
CA ARG A 248 3.62 -9.63 18.13
C ARG A 248 2.77 -8.40 17.77
N LEU A 249 3.38 -7.24 17.54
CA LEU A 249 2.65 -6.00 17.27
C LEU A 249 3.44 -5.07 16.37
N ASN A 250 2.77 -4.53 15.38
CA ASN A 250 3.16 -3.33 14.66
C ASN A 250 2.38 -2.13 15.22
N VAL A 251 3.06 -1.04 15.52
CA VAL A 251 2.43 0.20 15.97
C VAL A 251 3.08 1.42 15.32
N ARG A 252 2.26 2.40 14.97
CA ARG A 252 2.71 3.70 14.47
C ARG A 252 1.79 4.83 14.92
N PRO A 253 2.25 6.09 14.90
CA PRO A 253 1.36 7.24 15.06
C PRO A 253 0.24 7.25 14.00
N ASP A 254 -0.96 7.68 14.42
CA ASP A 254 -2.11 7.89 13.52
C ASP A 254 -2.67 9.33 13.58
N GLY A 255 -1.84 10.25 14.02
CA GLY A 255 -2.19 11.65 14.17
C GLY A 255 -3.06 11.94 15.41
N ALA A 256 -3.07 13.19 15.84
CA ALA A 256 -3.84 13.66 17.00
C ALA A 256 -3.62 12.83 18.27
N GLY A 257 -2.41 12.35 18.52
CA GLY A 257 -2.06 11.52 19.69
C GLY A 257 -2.56 10.07 19.63
N ARG A 258 -3.20 9.65 18.53
CA ARG A 258 -3.68 8.28 18.33
C ARG A 258 -2.59 7.38 17.76
N LEU A 259 -2.76 6.08 17.97
CA LEU A 259 -1.90 5.03 17.42
C LEU A 259 -2.70 4.12 16.51
N LEU A 260 -2.06 3.63 15.43
CA LEU A 260 -2.56 2.56 14.58
C LEU A 260 -1.83 1.27 14.92
N LEU A 261 -2.58 0.23 15.21
CA LEU A 261 -2.12 -1.09 15.62
C LEU A 261 -2.42 -2.14 14.54
N GLN A 262 -1.48 -3.08 14.36
CA GLN A 262 -1.65 -4.25 13.53
C GLN A 262 -0.93 -5.45 14.16
N ALA A 263 -1.55 -6.62 14.16
CA ALA A 263 -0.95 -7.86 14.62
C ALA A 263 -1.30 -8.99 13.65
N LEU A 264 -0.33 -9.39 12.83
CA LEU A 264 -0.56 -10.25 11.67
C LEU A 264 -1.01 -11.68 12.01
N ASP A 265 -0.68 -12.19 13.19
CA ASP A 265 -1.17 -13.47 13.68
C ASP A 265 -2.69 -13.45 13.99
N LEU A 266 -3.21 -12.29 14.43
CA LEU A 266 -4.63 -12.09 14.66
C LEU A 266 -5.43 -12.02 13.34
N ASP A 267 -4.78 -11.68 12.23
CA ASP A 267 -5.41 -11.64 10.91
C ASP A 267 -6.03 -12.99 10.49
N SER A 268 -5.66 -14.10 11.15
CA SER A 268 -6.21 -15.44 10.91
C SER A 268 -7.74 -15.55 11.08
N THR A 269 -8.35 -14.58 11.74
CA THR A 269 -9.81 -14.51 11.96
C THR A 269 -10.45 -13.31 11.25
N ALA A 270 -9.67 -12.52 10.49
CA ALA A 270 -10.17 -11.32 9.85
C ALA A 270 -11.16 -11.66 8.72
N ASP A 271 -12.37 -11.14 8.82
CA ASP A 271 -13.42 -11.26 7.80
C ASP A 271 -14.02 -9.87 7.53
N PRO A 272 -13.97 -9.35 6.31
CA PRO A 272 -14.56 -8.05 5.98
C PRO A 272 -16.09 -8.04 6.00
N ARG A 273 -16.73 -9.22 6.03
CA ARG A 273 -18.19 -9.37 6.14
C ARG A 273 -18.67 -9.38 7.59
N ASP A 274 -17.74 -9.64 8.54
CA ASP A 274 -18.02 -9.70 9.98
C ASP A 274 -16.91 -8.99 10.75
N VAL A 275 -16.91 -7.66 10.72
CA VAL A 275 -15.90 -6.83 11.41
C VAL A 275 -16.21 -6.79 12.90
N PRO A 276 -15.32 -7.25 13.78
CA PRO A 276 -15.53 -7.26 15.21
C PRO A 276 -15.73 -5.84 15.78
N THR A 277 -16.45 -5.74 16.89
CA THR A 277 -16.63 -4.47 17.63
C THR A 277 -15.34 -4.02 18.32
N THR A 278 -15.30 -2.76 18.75
CA THR A 278 -14.13 -2.14 19.40
C THR A 278 -13.88 -2.67 20.83
N ASP A 279 -14.77 -3.46 21.38
CA ASP A 279 -14.68 -4.18 22.67
C ASP A 279 -14.52 -5.71 22.51
N SER A 280 -14.24 -6.16 21.28
CA SER A 280 -14.02 -7.58 20.97
C SER A 280 -12.73 -8.12 21.58
N ARG A 281 -12.60 -9.46 21.62
CA ARG A 281 -11.36 -10.14 22.05
C ARG A 281 -10.12 -9.75 21.21
N VAL A 282 -10.32 -9.45 19.92
CA VAL A 282 -9.24 -8.96 19.05
C VAL A 282 -8.77 -7.58 19.52
N ALA A 283 -9.72 -6.68 19.83
CA ALA A 283 -9.41 -5.36 20.37
C ALA A 283 -8.71 -5.43 21.73
N GLU A 284 -9.20 -6.28 22.63
CA GLU A 284 -8.58 -6.54 23.94
C GLU A 284 -7.14 -7.05 23.80
N GLU A 285 -6.90 -8.03 22.93
CA GLU A 285 -5.54 -8.58 22.71
C GLU A 285 -4.59 -7.53 22.11
N LEU A 286 -5.06 -6.69 21.18
CA LEU A 286 -4.27 -5.58 20.64
C LEU A 286 -3.88 -4.58 21.73
N LEU A 287 -4.78 -4.25 22.66
CA LEU A 287 -4.49 -3.36 23.80
C LEU A 287 -3.51 -3.99 24.78
N ASN A 288 -3.65 -5.29 25.08
CA ASN A 288 -2.71 -6.02 25.93
C ASN A 288 -1.30 -6.00 25.34
N ARG A 289 -1.17 -6.22 24.03
CA ARG A 289 0.12 -6.14 23.33
C ARG A 289 0.66 -4.70 23.32
N LEU A 290 -0.18 -3.70 23.09
CA LEU A 290 0.23 -2.29 23.13
C LEU A 290 0.83 -1.93 24.50
N ASN A 291 0.19 -2.34 25.60
CA ASN A 291 0.66 -2.09 26.96
C ASN A 291 1.98 -2.82 27.27
N SER A 292 2.29 -3.92 26.59
CA SER A 292 3.57 -4.62 26.72
C SER A 292 4.70 -3.96 25.89
N VAL A 293 4.36 -3.11 24.92
CA VAL A 293 5.31 -2.48 23.99
C VAL A 293 5.57 -1.02 24.35
N LEU A 294 4.57 -0.28 24.84
CA LEU A 294 4.69 1.15 25.12
C LEU A 294 4.26 1.49 26.56
N ARG A 295 5.11 2.28 27.24
CA ARG A 295 4.73 2.97 28.47
C ARG A 295 3.67 4.02 28.16
N ASN A 296 2.95 4.45 29.18
CA ASN A 296 1.91 5.50 29.06
C ASN A 296 0.72 5.14 28.15
N ALA A 297 0.60 3.84 27.77
CA ALA A 297 -0.50 3.34 26.96
C ALA A 297 -1.66 2.77 27.81
N GLY A 298 -1.57 2.76 29.15
CA GLY A 298 -2.56 2.09 30.02
C GLY A 298 -3.99 2.62 29.97
N ALA A 299 -4.20 3.85 29.45
CA ALA A 299 -5.53 4.43 29.23
C ALA A 299 -6.05 4.20 27.78
N ALA A 300 -5.39 3.30 27.03
CA ALA A 300 -5.79 3.02 25.65
C ALA A 300 -7.15 2.32 25.57
N SER A 301 -7.93 2.75 24.62
CA SER A 301 -9.14 2.06 24.12
C SER A 301 -9.14 2.05 22.61
N ILE A 302 -9.70 1.03 21.99
CA ILE A 302 -9.89 1.02 20.53
C ILE A 302 -11.11 1.86 20.19
N VAL A 303 -10.91 2.91 19.40
CA VAL A 303 -12.00 3.77 18.90
C VAL A 303 -12.46 3.37 17.51
N GLN A 304 -11.64 2.61 16.78
CA GLN A 304 -11.98 2.08 15.47
C GLN A 304 -11.25 0.76 15.21
N LEU A 305 -12.00 -0.24 14.77
CA LEU A 305 -11.47 -1.51 14.27
C LEU A 305 -11.96 -1.70 12.82
N ARG A 306 -11.06 -2.08 11.93
CA ARG A 306 -11.35 -2.29 10.50
C ARG A 306 -10.72 -3.59 10.04
N VAL A 307 -11.32 -4.20 9.02
CA VAL A 307 -10.67 -5.24 8.22
C VAL A 307 -10.27 -4.63 6.89
N GLY A 308 -8.97 -4.47 6.68
CA GLY A 308 -8.40 -4.03 5.42
C GLY A 308 -8.39 -5.18 4.41
N GLN A 309 -8.63 -4.85 3.13
CA GLN A 309 -8.51 -5.79 2.01
C GLN A 309 -7.36 -5.35 1.11
N ARG A 310 -6.43 -6.26 0.86
CA ARG A 310 -5.20 -6.02 0.10
C ARG A 310 -5.42 -6.26 -1.40
N ALA A 311 -4.74 -5.49 -2.24
CA ALA A 311 -4.70 -5.70 -3.69
C ALA A 311 -3.41 -6.48 -4.03
N ILE A 312 -3.50 -7.78 -4.22
CA ILE A 312 -2.34 -8.66 -4.41
C ILE A 312 -2.46 -9.37 -5.75
N PRO A 313 -1.62 -9.06 -6.76
CA PRO A 313 -1.47 -9.92 -7.94
C PRO A 313 -1.05 -11.33 -7.53
N ALA A 314 -1.45 -12.35 -8.28
CA ALA A 314 -1.32 -13.75 -7.88
C ALA A 314 0.12 -14.18 -7.52
N ASP A 315 1.13 -13.53 -8.09
CA ASP A 315 2.55 -13.76 -7.77
C ASP A 315 3.11 -12.84 -6.66
N GLY A 316 2.25 -12.02 -6.03
CA GLY A 316 2.63 -11.07 -4.96
C GLY A 316 3.35 -9.81 -5.44
N ARG A 317 3.65 -9.66 -6.74
CA ARG A 317 4.47 -8.56 -7.28
C ARG A 317 3.61 -7.54 -8.05
N THR A 318 4.11 -6.33 -8.16
CA THR A 318 3.47 -5.27 -8.95
C THR A 318 3.19 -5.71 -10.39
N VAL A 319 2.02 -5.33 -10.92
CA VAL A 319 1.71 -5.37 -12.34
C VAL A 319 1.67 -3.93 -12.85
N ALA A 320 2.41 -3.63 -13.92
CA ALA A 320 2.39 -2.34 -14.58
C ALA A 320 2.73 -2.50 -16.07
N GLY A 321 1.79 -2.19 -16.95
CA GLY A 321 2.00 -2.27 -18.40
C GLY A 321 0.73 -2.31 -19.21
N PRO A 322 0.84 -2.07 -20.52
CA PRO A 322 -0.26 -2.24 -21.46
C PRO A 322 -0.59 -3.72 -21.63
N LEU A 323 -1.85 -4.04 -21.90
CA LEU A 323 -2.27 -5.38 -22.31
C LEU A 323 -1.87 -5.63 -23.77
N ARG A 324 -1.28 -6.80 -24.07
CA ARG A 324 -0.90 -7.17 -25.44
C ARG A 324 -2.10 -7.25 -26.37
N SER A 325 -3.25 -7.76 -25.89
CA SER A 325 -4.50 -7.85 -26.63
C SER A 325 -5.22 -6.52 -26.81
N ALA A 326 -4.94 -5.54 -25.95
CA ALA A 326 -5.55 -4.21 -25.93
C ALA A 326 -4.52 -3.15 -25.53
N PRO A 327 -3.59 -2.75 -26.44
CA PRO A 327 -2.48 -1.84 -26.09
C PRO A 327 -2.93 -0.46 -25.59
N TRP A 328 -4.17 -0.07 -25.84
CA TRP A 328 -4.80 1.14 -25.34
C TRP A 328 -5.27 1.01 -23.86
N LEU A 329 -5.21 -0.19 -23.26
CA LEU A 329 -5.55 -0.44 -21.87
C LEU A 329 -4.30 -0.80 -21.07
N TYR A 330 -3.85 0.14 -20.27
CA TYR A 330 -2.74 -0.02 -19.32
C TYR A 330 -3.27 -0.51 -17.97
N VAL A 331 -2.59 -1.45 -17.34
CA VAL A 331 -2.99 -2.04 -16.05
C VAL A 331 -1.97 -1.73 -14.99
N VAL A 332 -2.42 -1.26 -13.81
CA VAL A 332 -1.59 -1.07 -12.62
C VAL A 332 -2.25 -1.72 -11.42
N ALA A 333 -1.62 -2.74 -10.85
CA ALA A 333 -2.07 -3.40 -9.63
C ALA A 333 -0.87 -3.77 -8.76
N THR A 334 -0.95 -3.52 -7.45
CA THR A 334 0.17 -3.79 -6.53
C THR A 334 -0.29 -3.87 -5.09
N HIS A 335 0.38 -4.72 -4.29
CA HIS A 335 0.24 -4.74 -2.83
C HIS A 335 0.95 -3.53 -2.19
N SER A 336 2.06 -3.07 -2.74
CA SER A 336 2.84 -1.93 -2.22
C SER A 336 2.29 -0.56 -2.64
N GLY A 337 0.96 -0.43 -2.81
CA GLY A 337 0.33 0.74 -3.43
C GLY A 337 0.71 2.08 -2.80
N VAL A 338 0.78 2.18 -1.48
CA VAL A 338 1.17 3.44 -0.82
C VAL A 338 2.64 3.75 -1.08
N THR A 339 3.55 2.80 -0.89
CA THR A 339 4.99 3.01 -1.16
C THR A 339 5.25 3.42 -2.60
N LEU A 340 4.56 2.78 -3.54
CA LEU A 340 4.85 2.93 -4.97
C LEU A 340 4.06 4.05 -5.67
N ALA A 341 3.04 4.63 -5.03
CA ALA A 341 2.13 5.57 -5.69
C ALA A 341 2.85 6.74 -6.39
N PRO A 342 3.77 7.50 -5.77
CA PRO A 342 4.45 8.59 -6.46
C PRO A 342 5.31 8.11 -7.63
N LEU A 343 6.01 6.99 -7.46
CA LEU A 343 6.88 6.41 -8.49
C LEU A 343 6.06 5.88 -9.67
N LEU A 344 5.05 5.06 -9.42
CA LEU A 344 4.20 4.50 -10.47
C LEU A 344 3.42 5.59 -11.19
N GLY A 345 2.99 6.63 -10.47
CA GLY A 345 2.39 7.81 -11.10
C GLY A 345 3.29 8.37 -12.20
N ASN A 346 4.55 8.63 -11.86
CA ASN A 346 5.54 9.15 -12.79
C ASN A 346 5.85 8.17 -13.95
N LEU A 347 6.25 6.93 -13.61
CA LEU A 347 6.70 5.95 -14.63
C LEU A 347 5.58 5.59 -15.62
N VAL A 348 4.35 5.40 -15.12
CA VAL A 348 3.19 5.08 -15.97
C VAL A 348 2.85 6.27 -16.89
N ALA A 349 2.87 7.48 -16.35
CA ALA A 349 2.62 8.68 -17.16
C ALA A 349 3.69 8.85 -18.26
N GLU A 350 4.97 8.66 -17.93
CA GLU A 350 6.06 8.72 -18.92
C GLU A 350 5.91 7.65 -20.00
N GLU A 351 5.56 6.42 -19.63
CA GLU A 351 5.40 5.33 -20.59
C GLU A 351 4.20 5.55 -21.51
N ILE A 352 3.09 6.06 -21.00
CA ILE A 352 1.89 6.39 -21.81
C ILE A 352 2.18 7.50 -22.83
N ILE A 353 3.05 8.46 -22.52
CA ILE A 353 3.45 9.50 -23.48
C ILE A 353 4.61 9.07 -24.39
N GLY A 354 5.05 7.82 -24.33
CA GLY A 354 6.01 7.22 -25.26
C GLY A 354 7.45 7.11 -24.78
N ALA A 355 7.73 7.29 -23.48
CA ALA A 355 9.06 7.11 -22.89
C ALA A 355 9.17 5.76 -22.15
N PRO A 356 9.76 4.70 -22.75
CA PRO A 356 9.85 3.37 -22.15
C PRO A 356 10.50 3.39 -20.78
N GLN A 357 9.97 2.59 -19.85
CA GLN A 357 10.42 2.53 -18.46
C GLN A 357 11.07 1.16 -18.14
N PRO A 358 12.41 1.04 -18.19
CA PRO A 358 13.12 -0.22 -17.95
C PRO A 358 12.83 -0.81 -16.57
N LEU A 359 12.59 0.03 -15.55
CA LEU A 359 12.26 -0.42 -14.19
C LEU A 359 10.94 -1.21 -14.13
N LEU A 360 10.04 -1.03 -15.12
CA LEU A 360 8.79 -1.76 -15.21
C LEU A 360 8.87 -3.03 -16.06
N ALA A 361 10.01 -3.33 -16.69
CA ALA A 361 10.14 -4.42 -17.68
C ALA A 361 9.75 -5.80 -17.10
N THR A 362 10.12 -6.10 -15.85
CA THR A 362 9.81 -7.37 -15.18
C THR A 362 8.41 -7.41 -14.57
N PHE A 363 7.67 -6.30 -14.62
CA PHE A 363 6.36 -6.16 -13.99
C PHE A 363 5.21 -6.15 -14.98
N ARG A 364 5.45 -6.54 -16.24
CA ARG A 364 4.43 -6.58 -17.29
C ARG A 364 3.31 -7.56 -16.97
N PRO A 365 2.04 -7.23 -17.36
CA PRO A 365 0.90 -8.12 -17.13
C PRO A 365 1.05 -9.49 -17.81
N ASP A 366 1.76 -9.56 -18.94
CA ASP A 366 1.95 -10.79 -19.74
C ASP A 366 2.48 -11.97 -18.91
N ARG A 367 3.34 -11.70 -17.91
CA ARG A 367 3.88 -12.75 -17.03
C ARG A 367 2.79 -13.52 -16.24
N LEU A 368 1.61 -12.92 -16.08
CA LEU A 368 0.45 -13.54 -15.42
C LEU A 368 -0.61 -14.05 -16.41
N LEU A 369 -0.51 -13.69 -17.69
CA LEU A 369 -1.47 -14.03 -18.73
C LEU A 369 -1.06 -15.28 -19.52
N ASP A 370 0.24 -15.57 -19.63
CA ASP A 370 0.80 -16.62 -20.51
C ASP A 370 0.81 -18.04 -19.87
N GLY A 371 -0.06 -18.35 -18.92
CA GLY A 371 -0.51 -19.74 -18.74
C GLY A 371 -0.12 -20.50 -17.47
N ALA A 372 0.80 -20.12 -16.62
CA ALA A 372 0.95 -20.78 -15.32
C ALA A 372 0.28 -19.93 -14.23
N VAL A 373 -0.74 -20.48 -13.56
CA VAL A 373 -1.31 -19.81 -12.39
C VAL A 373 -0.21 -19.73 -11.32
N PRO A 374 0.30 -18.54 -11.01
CA PRO A 374 1.32 -18.41 -9.98
C PRO A 374 0.79 -18.89 -8.64
N HIS A 375 1.66 -19.45 -7.82
CA HIS A 375 1.29 -19.81 -6.47
C HIS A 375 0.99 -18.53 -5.67
N LEU A 376 -0.23 -18.44 -5.11
CA LEU A 376 -0.60 -17.32 -4.24
C LEU A 376 0.34 -17.27 -3.03
N PRO A 377 0.80 -16.08 -2.63
CA PRO A 377 1.62 -15.96 -1.43
C PRO A 377 0.87 -16.46 -0.20
N LEU A 378 1.60 -17.10 0.71
CA LEU A 378 1.04 -17.47 2.00
C LEU A 378 0.71 -16.22 2.82
N PRO A 379 -0.35 -16.24 3.64
CA PRO A 379 -0.65 -15.13 4.54
C PRO A 379 0.53 -14.85 5.48
N ALA A 380 0.93 -13.60 5.58
CA ALA A 380 1.87 -13.17 6.63
C ALA A 380 1.23 -13.36 8.00
N ARG A 381 1.92 -14.00 8.93
CA ARG A 381 1.43 -14.28 10.29
C ARG A 381 2.29 -13.70 11.40
N ARG A 382 3.45 -13.15 11.03
CA ARG A 382 4.38 -12.51 11.97
C ARG A 382 4.74 -11.12 11.48
N PRO A 383 4.90 -10.15 12.37
CA PRO A 383 5.49 -8.86 12.05
C PRO A 383 6.82 -9.04 11.32
N GLY A 384 7.07 -8.19 10.31
CA GLY A 384 8.24 -8.32 9.44
C GLY A 384 8.04 -9.24 8.22
N GLN A 385 7.02 -10.09 8.19
CA GLN A 385 6.62 -10.89 7.03
C GLN A 385 5.62 -10.08 6.18
N GLN A 386 6.05 -9.48 5.10
CA GLN A 386 5.14 -8.76 4.17
C GLN A 386 5.48 -9.03 2.72
#